data_c85b9389342701a3529f0b4128045315
#
_entry.id   c85b9389342701a3529f0b4128045315
#
_cell.length_a   1.000
_cell.length_b   1.000
_cell.length_c   1.000
_cell.angle_alpha   90.00
_cell.angle_beta   90.00
_cell.angle_gamma   90.00
#
_symmetry.space_group_name_H-M   'P 1'
#
loop_
_entity.id
_entity.type
_entity.pdbx_description
1 polymer ?
#
loop_
_entity_poly.entity_id
_entity_poly.type
_entity_poly.pdbx_seq_one_letter_code
_entity_poly.pdbx_strand_id
1 'polypeptide(L)'
;DSKEVFNADGSLKDNGGKILQEKSRGIVSYLRGEYPLAFPLRLDPHKENVKTLTISEMPLQSFRGERLNKNEKLQHLKIIPCVMEKETPQREVYDIIAEIGFGPFENIGVSVSNIVFPGKDREDYQKKISNDGFFNNFKKSVVGGKVKITPKSKEAEEMLKISEIGRYSTKMREILKQVSESDTEGIIFIYSRYVWSGVVMLGLLLEMEGFHNINGNLLGKNLGQKKKADSNYMIISGDQELSRNNYINYVKKEPRNKDGKKVKII
;
A
#
# COMPACT_ATOMS: atom_id res chain seq x y z
N ASP A 1 20.16 -5.44 -33.05
CA ASP A 1 21.21 -5.95 -32.17
C ASP A 1 21.42 -4.97 -31.01
N SER A 2 21.53 -5.46 -29.77
CA SER A 2 21.73 -4.59 -28.60
C SER A 2 23.01 -3.75 -28.73
N LYS A 3 24.01 -4.26 -29.41
CA LYS A 3 25.29 -3.59 -29.67
C LYS A 3 25.19 -2.37 -30.59
N GLU A 4 24.11 -2.23 -31.35
CA GLU A 4 23.85 -1.05 -32.18
C GLU A 4 23.25 0.08 -31.40
N VAL A 5 22.58 -0.24 -30.30
CA VAL A 5 21.75 0.68 -29.49
C VAL A 5 22.49 1.12 -28.24
N PHE A 6 23.20 0.20 -27.58
CA PHE A 6 23.84 0.45 -26.29
C PHE A 6 25.37 0.36 -26.35
N ASN A 7 26.05 1.14 -25.55
CA ASN A 7 27.45 1.01 -25.20
C ASN A 7 27.67 -0.17 -24.25
N ALA A 8 28.92 -0.55 -24.03
CA ALA A 8 29.27 -1.64 -23.10
C ALA A 8 28.89 -1.37 -21.65
N ASP A 9 28.75 -0.11 -21.28
CA ASP A 9 28.32 0.38 -19.98
C ASP A 9 26.79 0.45 -19.82
N GLY A 10 26.02 0.06 -20.85
CA GLY A 10 24.56 0.13 -20.85
C GLY A 10 23.97 1.49 -21.22
N SER A 11 24.78 2.51 -21.46
CA SER A 11 24.31 3.80 -21.96
C SER A 11 23.89 3.74 -23.42
N LEU A 12 22.98 4.63 -23.84
CA LEU A 12 22.58 4.74 -25.24
C LEU A 12 23.72 5.35 -26.11
N LYS A 13 23.96 4.77 -27.26
CA LYS A 13 24.77 5.40 -28.29
C LYS A 13 24.06 6.62 -28.88
N ASP A 14 24.81 7.53 -29.53
CA ASP A 14 24.26 8.78 -30.08
C ASP A 14 23.02 8.56 -30.96
N ASN A 15 23.00 7.49 -31.75
CA ASN A 15 21.86 7.10 -32.59
C ASN A 15 20.97 6.01 -31.95
N GLY A 16 21.32 5.49 -30.77
CA GLY A 16 20.64 4.38 -30.14
C GLY A 16 19.16 4.66 -29.85
N GLY A 17 18.85 5.88 -29.44
CA GLY A 17 17.49 6.33 -29.21
C GLY A 17 16.61 6.33 -30.45
N LYS A 18 17.16 6.78 -31.60
CA LYS A 18 16.45 6.76 -32.91
C LYS A 18 16.17 5.34 -33.38
N ILE A 19 17.16 4.46 -33.26
CA ILE A 19 17.03 3.04 -33.66
C ILE A 19 15.95 2.35 -32.78
N LEU A 20 15.91 2.61 -31.48
CA LEU A 20 14.87 2.09 -30.59
C LEU A 20 13.49 2.61 -30.99
N GLN A 21 13.38 3.91 -31.27
CA GLN A 21 12.14 4.55 -31.67
C GLN A 21 11.62 3.97 -33.00
N GLU A 22 12.46 3.77 -33.95
CA GLU A 22 12.09 3.17 -35.26
C GLU A 22 11.67 1.71 -35.12
N LYS A 23 12.45 0.90 -34.37
CA LYS A 23 12.16 -0.52 -34.16
C LYS A 23 10.96 -0.79 -33.26
N SER A 24 10.63 0.13 -32.36
CA SER A 24 9.44 0.03 -31.47
C SER A 24 8.16 0.58 -32.11
N ARG A 25 8.27 1.24 -33.25
CA ARG A 25 7.13 1.83 -33.96
C ARG A 25 6.13 0.73 -34.35
N GLY A 26 4.91 0.81 -33.84
CA GLY A 26 3.85 -0.17 -34.06
C GLY A 26 3.88 -1.40 -33.15
N ILE A 27 4.95 -1.58 -32.33
CA ILE A 27 5.06 -2.68 -31.34
C ILE A 27 4.77 -2.18 -29.94
N VAL A 28 5.20 -0.94 -29.62
CA VAL A 28 4.96 -0.29 -28.35
C VAL A 28 3.99 0.87 -28.58
N SER A 29 2.79 0.74 -28.05
CA SER A 29 1.85 1.85 -27.95
C SER A 29 1.82 2.36 -26.52
N TYR A 30 2.01 3.66 -26.32
CA TYR A 30 1.77 4.31 -25.05
C TYR A 30 0.77 5.45 -25.27
N LEU A 31 -0.17 5.55 -24.37
CA LEU A 31 -1.01 6.74 -24.29
C LEU A 31 -0.17 7.85 -23.65
N ARG A 32 0.17 8.86 -24.43
CA ARG A 32 0.67 10.12 -23.91
C ARG A 32 -0.51 10.84 -23.28
N GLY A 33 -0.84 10.44 -22.05
CA GLY A 33 -2.04 10.89 -21.39
C GLY A 33 -1.76 12.03 -20.44
N GLU A 34 -1.47 13.18 -20.98
CA GLU A 34 -1.75 14.43 -20.26
C GLU A 34 -3.06 15.00 -20.80
N TYR A 35 -4.13 14.28 -20.61
CA TYR A 35 -5.46 14.87 -20.73
C TYR A 35 -5.81 15.37 -19.31
N PRO A 36 -5.79 16.67 -19.05
CA PRO A 36 -6.03 17.21 -17.71
C PRO A 36 -7.39 16.83 -17.12
N LEU A 37 -8.33 16.45 -18.00
CA LEU A 37 -9.68 16.01 -17.63
C LEU A 37 -9.79 14.49 -17.38
N ALA A 38 -8.79 13.68 -17.79
CA ALA A 38 -8.82 12.23 -17.69
C ALA A 38 -7.99 11.70 -16.51
N PHE A 39 -7.02 12.47 -16.02
CA PHE A 39 -6.18 12.10 -14.90
C PHE A 39 -6.31 13.12 -13.77
N PRO A 40 -6.33 12.65 -12.52
CA PRO A 40 -6.35 13.55 -11.37
C PRO A 40 -5.11 14.45 -11.39
N LEU A 41 -5.32 15.73 -11.16
CA LEU A 41 -4.24 16.68 -11.01
C LEU A 41 -3.39 16.29 -9.80
N ARG A 42 -2.07 16.20 -10.00
CA ARG A 42 -1.14 15.96 -8.92
C ARG A 42 -0.95 17.28 -8.15
N LEU A 43 -1.49 17.33 -6.95
CA LEU A 43 -1.34 18.47 -6.06
C LEU A 43 -0.04 18.38 -5.27
N ASP A 44 0.60 19.51 -5.01
CA ASP A 44 1.71 19.58 -4.08
C ASP A 44 1.25 19.19 -2.68
N PRO A 45 1.95 18.28 -1.98
CA PRO A 45 1.69 18.06 -0.58
C PRO A 45 1.95 19.37 0.17
N HIS A 46 0.98 19.83 0.96
CA HIS A 46 1.15 21.01 1.80
C HIS A 46 2.41 20.86 2.66
N LYS A 47 3.22 21.91 2.70
CA LYS A 47 4.52 21.95 3.39
C LYS A 47 4.42 21.86 4.92
N GLU A 48 3.22 21.82 5.47
CA GLU A 48 3.01 21.96 6.90
C GLU A 48 2.96 20.60 7.59
N ASN A 49 3.84 20.45 8.57
CA ASN A 49 3.84 19.44 9.64
C ASN A 49 4.31 18.01 9.36
N VAL A 50 5.08 17.75 8.33
CA VAL A 50 5.75 16.46 8.20
C VAL A 50 7.25 16.64 8.38
N LYS A 51 7.86 15.84 9.25
CA LYS A 51 9.30 15.59 9.20
C LYS A 51 9.58 14.90 7.86
N THR A 52 9.72 15.71 6.82
CA THR A 52 10.19 15.23 5.53
C THR A 52 11.65 14.82 5.69
N LEU A 53 12.02 13.74 5.02
CA LEU A 53 13.41 13.46 4.75
C LEU A 53 14.05 14.71 4.15
N THR A 54 15.28 14.98 4.53
CA THR A 54 16.01 16.14 4.01
C THR A 54 16.12 16.05 2.50
N ILE A 55 16.28 17.19 1.82
CA ILE A 55 16.40 17.24 0.35
C ILE A 55 17.56 16.37 -0.17
N SER A 56 18.56 16.09 0.67
CA SER A 56 19.67 15.18 0.37
C SER A 56 19.27 13.71 0.21
N GLU A 57 18.11 13.32 0.74
CA GLU A 57 17.57 11.96 0.67
C GLU A 57 16.58 11.79 -0.49
N MET A 58 16.28 12.85 -1.20
CA MET A 58 15.43 12.80 -2.40
C MET A 58 16.24 12.33 -3.61
N PRO A 59 15.62 11.61 -4.55
CA PRO A 59 16.27 11.18 -5.77
C PRO A 59 16.91 12.37 -6.51
N LEU A 60 18.21 12.28 -6.79
CA LEU A 60 18.96 13.31 -7.51
C LEU A 60 18.91 13.10 -9.02
N GLN A 61 18.45 11.93 -9.47
CA GLN A 61 18.38 11.54 -10.88
C GLN A 61 16.98 11.06 -11.24
N SER A 62 16.60 11.28 -12.49
CA SER A 62 15.40 10.70 -13.08
C SER A 62 15.57 9.18 -13.25
N PHE A 63 14.47 8.47 -13.57
CA PHE A 63 14.54 7.05 -13.94
C PHE A 63 15.40 6.77 -15.19
N ARG A 64 15.77 7.81 -15.95
CA ARG A 64 16.67 7.75 -17.10
C ARG A 64 18.13 8.03 -16.75
N GLY A 65 18.45 8.25 -15.46
CA GLY A 65 19.79 8.60 -14.99
C GLY A 65 20.18 10.07 -15.19
N GLU A 66 19.29 10.91 -15.69
CA GLU A 66 19.53 12.34 -15.89
C GLU A 66 19.48 13.07 -14.55
N ARG A 67 20.39 14.01 -14.32
CA ARG A 67 20.41 14.78 -13.08
C ARG A 67 19.21 15.73 -13.06
N LEU A 68 18.39 15.61 -12.01
CA LEU A 68 17.22 16.48 -11.82
C LEU A 68 17.64 17.86 -11.35
N ASN A 69 17.13 18.90 -12.01
CA ASN A 69 17.24 20.29 -11.54
C ASN A 69 16.42 20.49 -10.26
N LYS A 70 16.69 21.58 -9.53
CA LYS A 70 15.96 21.90 -8.28
C LYS A 70 14.44 21.92 -8.46
N ASN A 71 13.96 22.37 -9.61
CA ASN A 71 12.52 22.49 -9.92
C ASN A 71 11.90 21.18 -10.44
N GLU A 72 12.72 20.22 -10.87
CA GLU A 72 12.30 18.92 -11.39
C GLU A 72 12.38 17.82 -10.32
N LYS A 73 13.00 18.10 -9.18
CA LYS A 73 13.00 17.18 -8.05
C LYS A 73 11.57 16.89 -7.66
N LEU A 74 11.30 15.64 -7.29
CA LEU A 74 9.98 15.17 -6.85
C LEU A 74 9.55 15.87 -5.54
N GLN A 75 9.36 17.19 -5.62
CA GLN A 75 8.95 18.04 -4.49
C GLN A 75 7.58 17.65 -3.93
N HIS A 76 6.85 16.82 -4.67
CA HIS A 76 5.48 16.39 -4.38
C HIS A 76 5.40 15.01 -3.71
N LEU A 77 6.54 14.34 -3.51
CA LEU A 77 6.56 13.07 -2.81
C LEU A 77 6.77 13.34 -1.32
N LYS A 78 5.73 13.13 -0.53
CA LYS A 78 5.81 13.15 0.92
C LYS A 78 6.22 11.77 1.41
N ILE A 79 7.39 11.68 2.06
CA ILE A 79 7.83 10.46 2.72
C ILE A 79 7.49 10.59 4.20
N ILE A 80 6.71 9.65 4.71
CA ILE A 80 6.31 9.61 6.10
C ILE A 80 7.15 8.55 6.81
N PRO A 81 8.05 8.94 7.72
CA PRO A 81 8.84 7.97 8.48
C PRO A 81 7.95 7.24 9.49
N CYS A 82 7.96 5.92 9.44
CA CYS A 82 7.27 5.05 10.39
C CYS A 82 8.31 4.41 11.31
N VAL A 83 8.52 5.01 12.47
CA VAL A 83 9.52 4.55 13.44
C VAL A 83 8.93 3.45 14.31
N MET A 84 9.59 2.28 14.37
CA MET A 84 9.23 1.20 15.27
C MET A 84 9.62 1.57 16.70
N GLU A 85 8.63 1.60 17.57
CA GLU A 85 8.85 1.90 18.99
C GLU A 85 9.56 0.73 19.68
N LYS A 86 10.39 1.04 20.67
CA LYS A 86 11.05 0.02 21.49
C LYS A 86 10.00 -0.82 22.24
N GLU A 87 10.34 -2.05 22.58
CA GLU A 87 9.48 -2.97 23.34
C GLU A 87 8.13 -3.27 22.67
N THR A 88 8.11 -3.25 21.34
CA THR A 88 6.94 -3.64 20.56
C THR A 88 7.21 -4.95 19.81
N PRO A 89 6.16 -5.78 19.57
CA PRO A 89 6.33 -7.01 18.79
C PRO A 89 6.96 -6.77 17.41
N GLN A 90 6.67 -5.64 16.76
CA GLN A 90 7.26 -5.32 15.47
C GLN A 90 8.76 -5.07 15.59
N ARG A 91 9.19 -4.33 16.61
CA ARG A 91 10.60 -4.05 16.86
C ARG A 91 11.39 -5.29 17.28
N GLU A 92 10.81 -6.13 18.12
CA GLU A 92 11.44 -7.39 18.55
C GLU A 92 11.73 -8.32 17.37
N VAL A 93 10.75 -8.52 16.47
CA VAL A 93 10.95 -9.35 15.28
C VAL A 93 11.94 -8.71 14.32
N TYR A 94 11.94 -7.40 14.19
CA TYR A 94 12.92 -6.69 13.38
C TYR A 94 14.34 -6.89 13.90
N ASP A 95 14.55 -6.77 15.21
CA ASP A 95 15.87 -6.92 15.84
C ASP A 95 16.39 -8.35 15.67
N ILE A 96 15.56 -9.38 15.85
CA ILE A 96 15.93 -10.78 15.59
C ILE A 96 16.42 -10.96 14.14
N ILE A 97 15.69 -10.41 13.17
CA ILE A 97 16.07 -10.53 11.76
C ILE A 97 17.33 -9.74 11.44
N ALA A 98 17.52 -8.58 12.07
CA ALA A 98 18.71 -7.79 11.91
C ALA A 98 19.96 -8.51 12.46
N GLU A 99 19.85 -9.25 13.58
CA GLU A 99 20.92 -10.07 14.16
C GLU A 99 21.28 -11.26 13.27
N ILE A 100 20.28 -11.92 12.66
CA ILE A 100 20.51 -13.07 11.75
C ILE A 100 21.08 -12.61 10.40
N GLY A 101 20.85 -11.34 10.05
CA GLY A 101 21.12 -10.75 8.74
C GLY A 101 19.96 -10.91 7.78
N PHE A 102 19.67 -9.86 7.02
CA PHE A 102 18.54 -9.83 6.09
C PHE A 102 18.70 -10.80 4.89
N GLY A 103 19.88 -11.42 4.75
CA GLY A 103 20.19 -12.35 3.64
C GLY A 103 20.12 -11.68 2.26
N PRO A 104 20.37 -12.44 1.18
CA PRO A 104 20.31 -11.91 -0.18
C PRO A 104 18.89 -11.58 -0.65
N PHE A 105 17.87 -11.96 0.13
CA PHE A 105 16.45 -11.68 -0.17
C PHE A 105 15.90 -10.68 0.83
N GLU A 106 15.91 -9.40 0.50
CA GLU A 106 15.38 -8.27 1.29
C GLU A 106 13.89 -8.38 1.66
N ASN A 107 13.19 -9.39 1.17
CA ASN A 107 11.74 -9.57 1.36
C ASN A 107 11.33 -9.74 2.83
N ILE A 108 12.17 -10.32 3.68
CA ILE A 108 11.85 -10.54 5.10
C ILE A 108 11.82 -9.20 5.84
N GLY A 109 12.82 -8.36 5.66
CA GLY A 109 12.87 -7.02 6.25
C GLY A 109 11.68 -6.15 5.82
N VAL A 110 11.31 -6.22 4.53
CA VAL A 110 10.14 -5.51 4.00
C VAL A 110 8.84 -6.03 4.62
N SER A 111 8.71 -7.36 4.83
CA SER A 111 7.54 -7.97 5.45
C SER A 111 7.37 -7.53 6.90
N VAL A 112 8.44 -7.53 7.69
CA VAL A 112 8.44 -7.03 9.08
C VAL A 112 8.13 -5.55 9.13
N SER A 113 8.70 -4.76 8.23
CA SER A 113 8.42 -3.33 8.12
C SER A 113 6.97 -3.04 7.72
N ASN A 114 6.29 -4.02 7.13
CA ASN A 114 4.87 -3.89 6.81
C ASN A 114 4.01 -4.17 8.05
N ILE A 115 4.07 -5.38 8.59
CA ILE A 115 3.30 -5.78 9.78
C ILE A 115 3.89 -7.06 10.40
N VAL A 116 3.78 -7.17 11.71
CA VAL A 116 4.02 -8.38 12.49
C VAL A 116 2.72 -8.80 13.16
N PHE A 117 2.50 -10.09 13.27
CA PHE A 117 1.31 -10.66 13.90
C PHE A 117 1.65 -11.25 15.28
N PRO A 118 0.66 -11.36 16.18
CA PRO A 118 0.84 -12.04 17.47
C PRO A 118 1.37 -13.47 17.32
N GLY A 119 2.19 -13.90 18.26
CA GLY A 119 2.72 -15.27 18.33
C GLY A 119 3.58 -15.44 19.57
N LYS A 120 3.53 -16.64 20.17
CA LYS A 120 4.16 -16.94 21.46
C LYS A 120 5.67 -17.16 21.35
N ASP A 121 6.11 -17.86 20.30
CA ASP A 121 7.51 -18.27 20.20
C ASP A 121 8.33 -17.15 19.54
N ARG A 122 9.31 -16.68 20.28
CA ARG A 122 10.20 -15.61 19.80
C ARG A 122 11.02 -16.06 18.60
N GLU A 123 11.40 -17.31 18.56
CA GLU A 123 12.23 -17.88 17.49
C GLU A 123 11.47 -18.14 16.18
N ASP A 124 10.14 -18.28 16.24
CA ASP A 124 9.27 -18.54 15.09
C ASP A 124 8.83 -17.24 14.38
N TYR A 125 9.77 -16.31 14.16
CA TYR A 125 9.46 -15.01 13.54
C TYR A 125 8.82 -15.15 12.16
N GLN A 126 9.12 -16.20 11.39
CA GLN A 126 8.55 -16.46 10.07
C GLN A 126 7.03 -16.66 10.15
N LYS A 127 6.53 -17.28 11.22
CA LYS A 127 5.09 -17.46 11.46
C LYS A 127 4.38 -16.17 11.92
N LYS A 128 5.12 -15.11 12.16
CA LYS A 128 4.58 -13.80 12.60
C LYS A 128 4.52 -12.76 11.49
N ILE A 129 4.99 -13.07 10.30
CA ILE A 129 5.06 -12.13 9.17
C ILE A 129 4.32 -12.66 7.94
N SER A 130 4.08 -11.79 6.98
CA SER A 130 3.54 -12.12 5.67
C SER A 130 2.18 -12.86 5.74
N ASN A 131 1.92 -13.76 4.81
CA ASN A 131 0.70 -14.54 4.76
C ASN A 131 0.62 -15.56 5.91
N ASP A 132 1.75 -16.16 6.30
CA ASP A 132 1.78 -17.13 7.39
C ASP A 132 1.35 -16.50 8.70
N GLY A 133 1.90 -15.31 9.02
CA GLY A 133 1.48 -14.54 10.18
C GLY A 133 -0.01 -14.19 10.14
N PHE A 134 -0.52 -13.78 8.99
CA PHE A 134 -1.94 -13.49 8.82
C PHE A 134 -2.79 -14.75 9.07
N PHE A 135 -2.54 -15.84 8.37
CA PHE A 135 -3.36 -17.04 8.47
C PHE A 135 -3.19 -17.81 9.78
N ASN A 136 -2.09 -17.61 10.51
CA ASN A 136 -1.97 -18.11 11.88
C ASN A 136 -2.89 -17.40 12.85
N ASN A 137 -3.17 -16.12 12.61
CA ASN A 137 -3.97 -15.27 13.50
C ASN A 137 -5.42 -15.08 13.06
N PHE A 138 -5.72 -15.27 11.78
CA PHE A 138 -7.05 -15.06 11.22
C PHE A 138 -7.52 -16.26 10.41
N LYS A 139 -8.81 -16.55 10.51
CA LYS A 139 -9.49 -17.56 9.71
C LYS A 139 -10.26 -16.89 8.58
N LYS A 140 -9.99 -17.31 7.35
CA LYS A 140 -10.79 -16.98 6.16
C LYS A 140 -11.96 -17.95 6.05
N SER A 141 -13.12 -17.46 5.74
CA SER A 141 -14.31 -18.23 5.34
C SER A 141 -15.05 -17.49 4.22
N VAL A 142 -15.88 -18.20 3.48
CA VAL A 142 -16.73 -17.62 2.45
C VAL A 142 -18.18 -17.89 2.81
N VAL A 143 -18.95 -16.83 3.06
CA VAL A 143 -20.36 -16.91 3.45
C VAL A 143 -21.20 -16.11 2.45
N GLY A 144 -22.13 -16.78 1.79
CA GLY A 144 -22.94 -16.14 0.74
C GLY A 144 -22.11 -15.54 -0.40
N GLY A 145 -20.99 -16.18 -0.74
CA GLY A 145 -20.05 -15.71 -1.76
C GLY A 145 -19.22 -14.47 -1.35
N LYS A 146 -19.21 -14.09 -0.07
CA LYS A 146 -18.43 -12.97 0.47
C LYS A 146 -17.36 -13.51 1.41
N VAL A 147 -16.15 -12.97 1.29
CA VAL A 147 -15.05 -13.31 2.21
C VAL A 147 -15.37 -12.77 3.60
N LYS A 148 -15.17 -13.61 4.60
CA LYS A 148 -15.24 -13.28 6.01
C LYS A 148 -13.96 -13.66 6.70
N ILE A 149 -13.47 -12.77 7.54
CA ILE A 149 -12.25 -12.93 8.33
C ILE A 149 -12.64 -12.90 9.81
N THR A 150 -12.15 -13.88 10.54
CA THR A 150 -12.42 -14.01 11.98
C THR A 150 -11.10 -14.16 12.72
N PRO A 151 -10.82 -13.35 13.76
CA PRO A 151 -9.67 -13.57 14.63
C PRO A 151 -9.72 -14.96 15.27
N LYS A 152 -8.58 -15.63 15.38
CA LYS A 152 -8.45 -16.97 15.99
C LYS A 152 -8.17 -16.90 17.49
N SER A 153 -7.69 -15.76 17.98
CA SER A 153 -7.35 -15.54 19.39
C SER A 153 -7.78 -14.16 19.85
N LYS A 154 -7.78 -13.96 21.17
CA LYS A 154 -8.03 -12.65 21.77
C LYS A 154 -6.94 -11.65 21.39
N GLU A 155 -5.68 -12.08 21.31
CA GLU A 155 -4.57 -11.22 20.91
C GLU A 155 -4.73 -10.75 19.45
N ALA A 156 -5.19 -11.63 18.54
CA ALA A 156 -5.49 -11.27 17.16
C ALA A 156 -6.68 -10.30 17.04
N GLU A 157 -7.65 -10.38 17.96
CA GLU A 157 -8.75 -9.40 18.05
C GLU A 157 -8.26 -8.06 18.61
N GLU A 158 -7.46 -8.09 19.67
CA GLU A 158 -6.87 -6.90 20.29
C GLU A 158 -6.00 -6.11 19.32
N MET A 159 -5.15 -6.78 18.49
CA MET A 159 -4.29 -6.09 17.53
C MET A 159 -5.07 -5.28 16.49
N LEU A 160 -6.35 -5.57 16.25
CA LEU A 160 -7.20 -4.79 15.34
C LEU A 160 -7.61 -3.44 15.93
N LYS A 161 -7.46 -3.24 17.23
CA LYS A 161 -7.76 -1.94 17.86
C LYS A 161 -6.76 -0.89 17.40
N ILE A 162 -7.26 0.30 17.14
CA ILE A 162 -6.43 1.43 16.69
C ILE A 162 -5.36 1.80 17.71
N SER A 163 -5.65 1.66 19.01
CA SER A 163 -4.68 1.86 20.08
C SER A 163 -3.52 0.86 20.04
N GLU A 164 -3.75 -0.34 19.54
CA GLU A 164 -2.81 -1.46 19.60
C GLU A 164 -2.04 -1.69 18.29
N ILE A 165 -2.65 -1.36 17.14
CA ILE A 165 -2.05 -1.66 15.84
C ILE A 165 -0.65 -1.07 15.67
N GLY A 166 -0.36 0.06 16.29
CA GLY A 166 0.95 0.70 16.23
C GLY A 166 2.10 -0.16 16.79
N ARG A 167 1.79 -1.10 17.69
CA ARG A 167 2.76 -2.06 18.24
C ARG A 167 3.13 -3.16 17.26
N TYR A 168 2.23 -3.47 16.32
CA TYR A 168 2.36 -4.52 15.31
C TYR A 168 2.71 -3.97 13.93
N SER A 169 2.28 -2.74 13.64
CA SER A 169 2.57 -2.04 12.40
C SER A 169 2.49 -0.52 12.58
N THR A 170 3.62 0.11 12.69
CA THR A 170 3.71 1.58 12.69
C THR A 170 3.24 2.17 11.37
N LYS A 171 3.43 1.45 10.26
CA LYS A 171 2.96 1.84 8.93
C LYS A 171 1.44 1.87 8.85
N MET A 172 0.75 0.81 9.32
CA MET A 172 -0.71 0.76 9.31
C MET A 172 -1.31 1.84 10.20
N ARG A 173 -0.74 2.06 11.39
CA ARG A 173 -1.15 3.18 12.27
C ARG A 173 -1.07 4.52 11.55
N GLU A 174 0.04 4.77 10.87
CA GLU A 174 0.23 6.05 10.16
C GLU A 174 -0.73 6.20 8.97
N ILE A 175 -0.97 5.13 8.20
CA ILE A 175 -1.97 5.14 7.11
C ILE A 175 -3.36 5.50 7.67
N LEU A 176 -3.79 4.86 8.77
CA LEU A 176 -5.09 5.15 9.37
C LEU A 176 -5.18 6.58 9.86
N LYS A 177 -4.10 7.10 10.46
CA LYS A 177 -4.01 8.50 10.86
C LYS A 177 -4.18 9.43 9.66
N GLN A 178 -3.44 9.21 8.57
CA GLN A 178 -3.56 10.02 7.36
C GLN A 178 -4.97 9.95 6.74
N VAL A 179 -5.60 8.77 6.77
CA VAL A 179 -6.99 8.60 6.30
C VAL A 179 -7.98 9.35 7.17
N SER A 180 -7.82 9.30 8.51
CA SER A 180 -8.75 9.95 9.45
C SER A 180 -8.61 11.47 9.49
N GLU A 181 -7.40 11.98 9.26
CA GLU A 181 -7.09 13.41 9.20
C GLU A 181 -7.34 14.03 7.81
N SER A 182 -7.69 13.20 6.83
CA SER A 182 -7.90 13.67 5.46
C SER A 182 -9.28 14.30 5.29
N ASP A 183 -9.33 15.61 5.17
CA ASP A 183 -10.52 16.38 4.78
C ASP A 183 -10.63 16.54 3.26
N THR A 184 -9.81 15.84 2.49
CA THR A 184 -9.76 16.01 1.04
C THR A 184 -11.04 15.52 0.38
N GLU A 185 -11.62 16.31 -0.51
CA GLU A 185 -12.58 15.82 -1.49
C GLU A 185 -11.89 14.84 -2.44
N GLY A 186 -12.65 13.85 -2.92
CA GLY A 186 -12.13 12.86 -3.86
C GLY A 186 -11.83 11.51 -3.23
N ILE A 187 -11.16 10.67 -4.00
CA ILE A 187 -10.86 9.29 -3.65
C ILE A 187 -9.45 9.21 -3.08
N ILE A 188 -9.31 8.48 -1.97
CA ILE A 188 -8.00 8.11 -1.41
C ILE A 188 -7.59 6.78 -2.04
N PHE A 189 -6.47 6.76 -2.72
CA PHE A 189 -5.90 5.54 -3.29
C PHE A 189 -4.75 5.02 -2.43
N ILE A 190 -4.85 3.76 -1.98
CA ILE A 190 -3.84 3.11 -1.16
C ILE A 190 -3.34 1.87 -1.89
N TYR A 191 -2.06 1.82 -2.19
CA TYR A 191 -1.42 0.68 -2.81
C TYR A 191 -0.61 -0.13 -1.80
N SER A 192 -0.78 -1.45 -1.83
CA SER A 192 0.08 -2.39 -1.12
C SER A 192 0.48 -3.55 -2.02
N ARG A 193 1.74 -3.96 -1.95
CA ARG A 193 2.24 -5.17 -2.61
C ARG A 193 1.64 -6.45 -2.02
N TYR A 194 1.25 -6.39 -0.76
CA TYR A 194 0.76 -7.55 0.00
C TYR A 194 -0.76 -7.59 0.00
N VAL A 195 -1.33 -8.76 -0.31
CA VAL A 195 -2.79 -8.93 -0.29
C VAL A 195 -3.27 -9.13 1.15
N TRP A 196 -2.91 -10.25 1.79
CA TRP A 196 -3.46 -10.61 3.11
C TRP A 196 -2.89 -9.77 4.26
N SER A 197 -1.56 -9.67 4.34
CA SER A 197 -0.88 -8.84 5.33
C SER A 197 -0.81 -7.35 4.97
N GLY A 198 -1.39 -6.94 3.87
CA GLY A 198 -1.47 -5.57 3.40
C GLY A 198 -2.90 -5.09 3.25
N VAL A 199 -3.48 -5.20 2.03
CA VAL A 199 -4.80 -4.60 1.73
C VAL A 199 -5.93 -5.21 2.55
N VAL A 200 -5.92 -6.53 2.80
CA VAL A 200 -6.95 -7.18 3.63
C VAL A 200 -6.82 -6.73 5.07
N MET A 201 -5.61 -6.72 5.62
CA MET A 201 -5.37 -6.23 6.98
C MET A 201 -5.79 -4.78 7.14
N LEU A 202 -5.47 -3.92 6.18
CA LEU A 202 -5.91 -2.52 6.18
C LEU A 202 -7.45 -2.43 6.11
N GLY A 203 -8.09 -3.27 5.28
CA GLY A 203 -9.55 -3.36 5.22
C GLY A 203 -10.19 -3.70 6.58
N LEU A 204 -9.63 -4.66 7.32
CA LEU A 204 -10.08 -5.00 8.68
C LEU A 204 -9.97 -3.79 9.63
N LEU A 205 -8.85 -3.07 9.56
CA LEU A 205 -8.61 -1.89 10.38
C LEU A 205 -9.54 -0.73 10.00
N LEU A 206 -9.81 -0.53 8.72
CA LEU A 206 -10.78 0.46 8.25
C LEU A 206 -12.20 0.12 8.76
N GLU A 207 -12.57 -1.16 8.80
CA GLU A 207 -13.85 -1.59 9.38
C GLU A 207 -13.91 -1.34 10.88
N MET A 208 -12.81 -1.46 11.60
CA MET A 208 -12.70 -1.06 13.01
C MET A 208 -12.91 0.45 13.21
N GLU A 209 -12.51 1.27 12.23
CA GLU A 209 -12.74 2.73 12.20
C GLU A 209 -14.16 3.11 11.71
N GLY A 210 -15.00 2.14 11.38
CA GLY A 210 -16.39 2.37 10.94
C GLY A 210 -16.54 2.55 9.44
N PHE A 211 -15.54 2.27 8.63
CA PHE A 211 -15.67 2.16 7.18
C PHE A 211 -16.38 0.87 6.76
N HIS A 212 -17.02 0.88 5.61
CA HIS A 212 -17.73 -0.27 5.08
C HIS A 212 -17.20 -0.70 3.73
N ASN A 213 -16.92 -2.00 3.61
CA ASN A 213 -16.59 -2.56 2.31
C ASN A 213 -17.87 -2.63 1.45
N ILE A 214 -17.84 -2.03 0.26
CA ILE A 214 -18.98 -2.05 -0.67
C ILE A 214 -19.35 -3.47 -1.10
N ASN A 215 -18.41 -4.42 -1.04
CA ASN A 215 -18.62 -5.84 -1.35
C ASN A 215 -19.15 -6.64 -0.16
N GLY A 216 -19.34 -5.99 0.98
CA GLY A 216 -19.68 -6.57 2.28
C GLY A 216 -18.46 -6.71 3.17
N ASN A 217 -18.59 -6.26 4.41
CA ASN A 217 -17.51 -6.22 5.39
C ASN A 217 -16.78 -7.54 5.52
N LEU A 218 -15.46 -7.46 5.67
CA LEU A 218 -14.59 -8.61 5.89
C LEU A 218 -14.74 -9.19 7.29
N LEU A 219 -14.90 -8.33 8.30
CA LEU A 219 -15.12 -8.80 9.68
C LEU A 219 -16.43 -9.57 9.80
N GLY A 220 -16.34 -10.78 10.35
CA GLY A 220 -17.47 -11.68 10.53
C GLY A 220 -18.44 -11.28 11.67
N LYS A 221 -18.01 -10.41 12.55
CA LYS A 221 -18.80 -9.88 13.67
C LYS A 221 -18.93 -8.37 13.53
N ASN A 222 -20.12 -7.85 13.88
CA ASN A 222 -20.26 -6.41 14.14
C ASN A 222 -19.52 -6.11 15.46
N LEU A 223 -18.32 -5.57 15.38
CA LEU A 223 -17.52 -5.21 16.55
C LEU A 223 -18.00 -3.88 17.18
N GLY A 224 -19.29 -3.59 17.07
CA GLY A 224 -19.96 -2.53 17.84
C GLY A 224 -19.66 -1.10 17.42
N GLN A 225 -19.11 -0.88 16.24
CA GLN A 225 -18.69 0.45 15.81
C GLN A 225 -19.81 1.20 15.10
N LYS A 226 -19.91 2.49 15.41
CA LYS A 226 -20.83 3.39 14.73
C LYS A 226 -20.37 3.55 13.29
N LYS A 227 -21.30 3.33 12.35
CA LYS A 227 -21.08 3.63 10.95
C LYS A 227 -20.69 5.10 10.80
N LYS A 228 -19.51 5.38 10.29
CA LYS A 228 -19.13 6.71 9.85
C LYS A 228 -19.91 6.98 8.56
N ALA A 229 -20.74 8.03 8.53
CA ALA A 229 -21.54 8.36 7.36
C ALA A 229 -20.62 8.51 6.13
N ASP A 230 -21.06 7.96 5.00
CA ASP A 230 -20.38 8.06 3.69
C ASP A 230 -18.94 7.52 3.62
N SER A 231 -18.57 6.60 4.53
CA SER A 231 -17.23 6.04 4.59
C SER A 231 -17.19 4.62 4.05
N ASN A 232 -17.24 4.49 2.73
CA ASN A 232 -17.09 3.20 2.06
C ASN A 232 -15.67 3.02 1.50
N TYR A 233 -15.19 1.79 1.54
CA TYR A 233 -13.96 1.40 0.87
C TYR A 233 -14.16 0.22 -0.07
N MET A 234 -13.21 0.01 -0.97
CA MET A 234 -13.18 -1.12 -1.88
C MET A 234 -11.76 -1.68 -1.98
N ILE A 235 -11.65 -2.99 -2.05
CA ILE A 235 -10.38 -3.66 -2.35
C ILE A 235 -10.36 -4.03 -3.83
N ILE A 236 -9.27 -3.70 -4.52
CA ILE A 236 -8.95 -4.17 -5.86
C ILE A 236 -7.71 -5.05 -5.76
N SER A 237 -7.86 -6.33 -6.09
CA SER A 237 -6.77 -7.31 -6.06
C SER A 237 -6.93 -8.34 -7.18
N GLY A 238 -5.89 -9.14 -7.42
CA GLY A 238 -5.99 -10.31 -8.31
C GLY A 238 -6.82 -11.47 -7.74
N ASP A 239 -7.16 -11.44 -6.46
CA ASP A 239 -8.02 -12.45 -5.83
C ASP A 239 -9.49 -12.13 -6.13
N GLN A 240 -10.14 -12.99 -6.92
CA GLN A 240 -11.53 -12.79 -7.35
C GLN A 240 -12.54 -12.89 -6.21
N GLU A 241 -12.22 -13.53 -5.10
CA GLU A 241 -13.10 -13.58 -3.93
C GLU A 241 -13.12 -12.24 -3.19
N LEU A 242 -11.99 -11.52 -3.20
CA LEU A 242 -11.87 -10.19 -2.61
C LEU A 242 -12.33 -9.08 -3.55
N SER A 243 -12.13 -9.27 -4.87
CA SER A 243 -12.31 -8.24 -5.88
C SER A 243 -13.00 -8.81 -7.12
N ARG A 244 -14.32 -8.77 -7.14
CA ARG A 244 -15.09 -9.23 -8.30
C ARG A 244 -15.07 -8.20 -9.42
N ASN A 245 -14.91 -8.64 -10.66
CA ASN A 245 -14.85 -7.79 -11.85
C ASN A 245 -16.04 -6.80 -11.98
N ASN A 246 -17.22 -7.17 -11.49
CA ASN A 246 -18.41 -6.32 -11.52
C ASN A 246 -18.23 -5.03 -10.71
N TYR A 247 -17.42 -5.05 -9.65
CA TYR A 247 -17.19 -3.89 -8.79
C TYR A 247 -16.16 -2.91 -9.36
N ILE A 248 -15.15 -3.42 -10.07
CA ILE A 248 -14.23 -2.57 -10.84
C ILE A 248 -15.00 -1.78 -11.89
N ASN A 249 -15.94 -2.44 -12.57
CA ASN A 249 -16.83 -1.79 -13.52
C ASN A 249 -17.77 -0.77 -12.87
N TYR A 250 -18.19 -1.00 -11.62
CA TYR A 250 -18.99 -0.05 -10.87
C TYR A 250 -18.26 1.27 -10.66
N VAL A 251 -17.00 1.21 -10.21
CA VAL A 251 -16.17 2.42 -9.99
C VAL A 251 -15.85 3.11 -11.32
N LYS A 252 -15.55 2.34 -12.39
CA LYS A 252 -15.26 2.89 -13.72
C LYS A 252 -16.45 3.55 -14.39
N LYS A 253 -17.66 3.02 -14.19
CA LYS A 253 -18.91 3.48 -14.85
C LYS A 253 -19.63 4.57 -14.07
N GLU A 254 -19.20 4.87 -12.86
CA GLU A 254 -19.83 5.86 -12.01
C GLU A 254 -19.13 7.22 -12.07
N PRO A 255 -19.51 8.13 -12.98
CA PRO A 255 -18.94 9.48 -13.02
C PRO A 255 -19.25 10.27 -11.74
N ARG A 256 -20.18 9.79 -10.91
CA ARG A 256 -20.62 10.42 -9.66
C ARG A 256 -19.72 10.09 -8.45
N ASN A 257 -18.68 9.25 -8.60
CA ASN A 257 -17.77 8.95 -7.49
C ASN A 257 -16.47 9.76 -7.53
N LYS A 258 -16.34 10.72 -8.45
CA LYS A 258 -15.14 11.58 -8.53
C LYS A 258 -14.82 12.29 -7.20
N ASP A 259 -15.86 12.61 -6.43
CA ASP A 259 -15.76 13.29 -5.13
C ASP A 259 -15.58 12.32 -3.95
N GLY A 260 -15.45 11.02 -4.21
CA GLY A 260 -15.27 9.99 -3.18
C GLY A 260 -16.50 9.74 -2.29
N LYS A 261 -17.68 10.24 -2.67
CA LYS A 261 -18.91 10.15 -1.86
C LYS A 261 -19.48 8.74 -1.73
N LYS A 262 -19.29 7.90 -2.74
CA LYS A 262 -19.75 6.50 -2.71
C LYS A 262 -18.68 5.54 -2.23
N VAL A 263 -17.46 5.71 -2.72
CA VAL A 263 -16.28 4.93 -2.32
C VAL A 263 -15.17 5.92 -2.05
N LYS A 264 -14.83 6.07 -0.81
CA LYS A 264 -13.81 7.04 -0.36
C LYS A 264 -12.40 6.49 -0.49
N ILE A 265 -12.22 5.19 -0.26
CA ILE A 265 -10.91 4.54 -0.26
C ILE A 265 -10.89 3.38 -1.25
N ILE A 266 -9.85 3.31 -2.04
CA ILE A 266 -9.57 2.22 -2.97
C ILE A 266 -8.16 1.68 -2.71
#